data_9d37302056a5d3cac4d9b375c2d699c0
#
_entry.id   9d37302056a5d3cac4d9b375c2d699c0
#
_cell.length_a   1.000
_cell.length_b   1.000
_cell.length_c   1.000
_cell.angle_alpha   90.00
_cell.angle_beta   90.00
_cell.angle_gamma   90.00
#
_symmetry.space_group_name_H-M   'P 1'
#
loop_
_entity.id
_entity.type
_entity.pdbx_description
1 polymer ?
#
loop_
_entity_poly.entity_id
_entity_poly.type
_entity_poly.pdbx_seq_one_letter_code
_entity_poly.pdbx_strand_id
1 'polypeptide(L)'
;MKSIARATGLLALVLVLLSFLTNHDYLWGGIRETWLRGWENAQIDDLPYRDHVRSIPASSNPQPWPDGPRFGKAQPSPEDLQWLESWKTASFLVIQHDSLVHESYSRGHDATTLTNSFSMVKSVTAMAVGLAVGQGLVDEQETMATYLPRFAEGENASLTVQQVLQMRSNIPFGESYKDPFGFQAKAYYREGNRALLQPYRVDATPGTKFQYQGGNTMLLAELLDAVRDGNLSQDVAGQLWEQMGAEHDALWGLDGDPADGAVERSFAQFYATTRDFARFGQLLLDTGAWKGQQLIDRGFVERMITPIDRLTDEVDTFWYGYQIWLGSTEDGMPFSVMEGLRGQMVVTIPALDAVVVRTGYDKGKAKKRGLPTDVFRVIDVARSML
;
A
#
# COMPACT_ATOMS: atom_id res chain seq x y z
N MET A 1 -5.61 -23.95 44.71
CA MET A 1 -5.37 -22.65 44.07
C MET A 1 -3.88 -22.34 43.82
N LYS A 2 -2.99 -22.35 44.83
CA LYS A 2 -1.55 -22.02 44.62
C LYS A 2 -0.81 -22.97 43.66
N SER A 3 -1.13 -24.27 43.64
CA SER A 3 -0.50 -25.24 42.72
C SER A 3 -0.97 -25.05 41.25
N ILE A 4 -2.24 -24.75 41.03
CA ILE A 4 -2.80 -24.46 39.70
C ILE A 4 -2.16 -23.18 39.16
N ALA A 5 -2.08 -22.10 39.96
CA ALA A 5 -1.45 -20.83 39.55
C ALA A 5 0.03 -21.02 39.18
N ARG A 6 0.77 -21.87 39.95
CA ARG A 6 2.18 -22.20 39.61
C ARG A 6 2.29 -23.01 38.31
N ALA A 7 1.41 -23.98 38.08
CA ALA A 7 1.40 -24.77 36.85
C ALA A 7 1.05 -23.90 35.63
N THR A 8 0.07 -23.00 35.76
CA THR A 8 -0.30 -22.05 34.70
C THR A 8 0.85 -21.09 34.39
N GLY A 9 1.53 -20.56 35.43
CA GLY A 9 2.68 -19.69 35.26
C GLY A 9 3.87 -20.38 34.57
N LEU A 10 4.14 -21.64 34.95
CA LEU A 10 5.20 -22.43 34.30
C LEU A 10 4.86 -22.72 32.82
N LEU A 11 3.60 -23.09 32.53
CA LEU A 11 3.16 -23.32 31.15
C LEU A 11 3.30 -22.04 30.29
N ALA A 12 2.87 -20.88 30.84
CA ALA A 12 3.04 -19.61 30.13
C ALA A 12 4.52 -19.31 29.84
N LEU A 13 5.40 -19.51 30.82
CA LEU A 13 6.84 -19.31 30.64
C LEU A 13 7.40 -20.26 29.55
N VAL A 14 7.02 -21.52 29.55
CA VAL A 14 7.42 -22.50 28.53
C VAL A 14 6.94 -22.07 27.15
N LEU A 15 5.70 -21.60 27.01
CA LEU A 15 5.17 -21.12 25.72
C LEU A 15 5.94 -19.89 25.22
N VAL A 16 6.26 -18.95 26.12
CA VAL A 16 7.10 -17.79 25.78
C VAL A 16 8.48 -18.24 25.30
N LEU A 17 9.16 -19.11 26.05
CA LEU A 17 10.48 -19.63 25.66
C LEU A 17 10.44 -20.39 24.32
N LEU A 18 9.42 -21.21 24.11
CA LEU A 18 9.22 -21.92 22.85
C LEU A 18 8.99 -20.96 21.68
N SER A 19 8.29 -19.88 21.87
CA SER A 19 8.07 -18.89 20.79
C SER A 19 9.39 -18.27 20.32
N PHE A 20 10.31 -17.95 21.21
CA PHE A 20 11.66 -17.48 20.84
C PHE A 20 12.51 -18.57 20.18
N LEU A 21 12.50 -19.78 20.73
CA LEU A 21 13.25 -20.91 20.17
C LEU A 21 12.80 -21.33 18.76
N THR A 22 11.52 -21.07 18.44
CA THR A 22 10.92 -21.44 17.16
C THR A 22 10.72 -20.25 16.21
N ASN A 23 11.30 -19.07 16.51
CA ASN A 23 11.15 -17.83 15.73
C ASN A 23 9.69 -17.39 15.55
N HIS A 24 8.88 -17.55 16.60
CA HIS A 24 7.48 -17.08 16.66
C HIS A 24 7.30 -15.96 17.70
N ASP A 25 8.36 -15.33 18.14
CA ASP A 25 8.37 -14.20 19.07
C ASP A 25 7.63 -12.97 18.52
N TYR A 26 7.57 -12.81 17.18
CA TYR A 26 6.76 -11.79 16.51
C TYR A 26 5.27 -11.83 16.91
N LEU A 27 4.77 -12.98 17.37
CA LEU A 27 3.39 -13.08 17.88
C LEU A 27 3.15 -12.16 19.07
N TRP A 28 4.16 -11.96 19.94
CA TRP A 28 4.06 -11.05 21.08
C TRP A 28 3.96 -9.59 20.64
N GLY A 29 4.72 -9.22 19.60
CA GLY A 29 4.59 -7.92 18.93
C GLY A 29 3.17 -7.72 18.41
N GLY A 30 2.65 -8.67 17.63
CA GLY A 30 1.29 -8.63 17.12
C GLY A 30 0.23 -8.53 18.21
N ILE A 31 0.33 -9.32 19.30
CA ILE A 31 -0.58 -9.25 20.44
C ILE A 31 -0.52 -7.87 21.13
N ARG A 32 0.69 -7.35 21.38
CA ARG A 32 0.91 -6.02 21.97
C ARG A 32 0.28 -4.93 21.14
N GLU A 33 0.44 -4.98 19.83
CA GLU A 33 0.03 -3.93 18.90
C GLU A 33 -1.45 -3.99 18.52
N THR A 34 -2.12 -5.12 18.78
CA THR A 34 -3.53 -5.31 18.43
C THR A 34 -4.40 -5.70 19.62
N TRP A 35 -4.33 -6.93 20.08
CA TRP A 35 -5.26 -7.49 21.07
C TRP A 35 -5.22 -6.81 22.43
N LEU A 36 -4.03 -6.47 22.95
CA LEU A 36 -3.93 -5.73 24.21
C LEU A 36 -4.51 -4.31 24.13
N ARG A 37 -4.87 -3.86 22.92
CA ARG A 37 -5.53 -2.58 22.66
C ARG A 37 -7.00 -2.73 22.33
N GLY A 38 -7.54 -3.95 22.38
CA GLY A 38 -8.90 -4.25 21.98
C GLY A 38 -9.10 -4.25 20.46
N TRP A 39 -8.03 -4.40 19.67
CA TRP A 39 -8.07 -4.46 18.23
C TRP A 39 -7.92 -5.89 17.72
N GLU A 40 -8.71 -6.26 16.73
CA GLU A 40 -8.56 -7.56 16.05
C GLU A 40 -7.38 -7.57 15.06
N ASN A 41 -6.99 -6.38 14.54
CA ASN A 41 -5.93 -6.15 13.58
C ASN A 41 -5.33 -4.75 13.75
N ALA A 42 -4.20 -4.48 13.06
CA ALA A 42 -3.59 -3.16 13.00
C ALA A 42 -4.60 -2.05 12.61
N GLN A 43 -4.36 -0.84 13.08
CA GLN A 43 -5.17 0.36 12.85
C GLN A 43 -4.37 1.43 12.09
N ILE A 44 -5.06 2.46 11.60
CA ILE A 44 -4.42 3.55 10.83
C ILE A 44 -3.51 4.45 11.68
N ASP A 45 -3.69 4.44 12.98
CA ASP A 45 -2.95 5.23 13.99
C ASP A 45 -1.98 4.36 14.80
N ASP A 46 -1.49 3.27 14.23
CA ASP A 46 -0.58 2.34 14.88
C ASP A 46 0.89 2.78 14.89
N LEU A 47 1.21 3.94 14.32
CA LEU A 47 2.58 4.51 14.28
C LEU A 47 3.29 4.56 15.64
N PRO A 48 2.65 4.96 16.76
CA PRO A 48 3.32 5.01 18.06
C PRO A 48 3.79 3.65 18.60
N TYR A 49 3.45 2.58 17.90
CA TYR A 49 3.75 1.20 18.29
C TYR A 49 4.77 0.54 17.36
N ARG A 50 5.33 1.31 16.42
CA ARG A 50 6.41 0.88 15.56
C ARG A 50 7.74 1.12 16.26
N ASP A 51 8.48 0.05 16.49
CA ASP A 51 9.78 0.12 17.14
C ASP A 51 10.82 0.74 16.20
N HIS A 52 10.71 0.48 14.88
CA HIS A 52 11.65 0.98 13.88
C HIS A 52 10.90 1.58 12.67
N VAL A 53 11.25 2.82 12.37
CA VAL A 53 10.75 3.56 11.19
C VAL A 53 11.89 4.33 10.54
N ARG A 54 11.78 4.55 9.22
CA ARG A 54 12.66 5.45 8.49
C ARG A 54 11.89 6.69 8.07
N SER A 55 12.47 7.86 8.33
CA SER A 55 11.88 9.14 7.92
C SER A 55 12.14 9.41 6.45
N ILE A 56 11.13 9.93 5.79
CA ILE A 56 11.16 10.55 4.48
C ILE A 56 10.84 12.02 4.73
N PRO A 57 11.84 12.92 4.72
CA PRO A 57 11.64 14.31 5.10
C PRO A 57 10.69 15.03 4.14
N ALA A 58 9.94 15.98 4.66
CA ALA A 58 9.17 16.93 3.86
C ALA A 58 10.05 17.58 2.79
N SER A 59 9.43 18.00 1.69
CA SER A 59 10.16 18.72 0.65
C SER A 59 10.84 19.98 1.19
N SER A 60 12.04 20.26 0.72
CA SER A 60 12.73 21.53 1.01
C SER A 60 11.99 22.75 0.44
N ASN A 61 11.07 22.52 -0.49
CA ASN A 61 10.16 23.52 -1.07
C ASN A 61 8.73 22.99 -1.07
N PRO A 62 8.04 22.93 0.08
CA PRO A 62 6.68 22.41 0.18
C PRO A 62 5.72 23.16 -0.73
N GLN A 63 4.81 22.43 -1.36
CA GLN A 63 3.83 22.96 -2.29
C GLN A 63 2.41 22.61 -1.79
N PRO A 64 1.83 23.42 -0.86
CA PRO A 64 0.48 23.21 -0.40
C PRO A 64 -0.53 23.21 -1.55
N TRP A 65 -1.55 22.37 -1.45
CA TRP A 65 -2.66 22.39 -2.39
C TRP A 65 -3.39 23.74 -2.32
N PRO A 66 -3.56 24.45 -3.45
CA PRO A 66 -4.33 25.72 -3.44
C PRO A 66 -5.81 25.44 -3.21
N ASP A 67 -6.49 26.38 -2.57
CA ASP A 67 -7.94 26.36 -2.45
C ASP A 67 -8.60 26.57 -3.82
N GLY A 68 -9.43 25.63 -4.24
CA GLY A 68 -10.21 25.74 -5.45
C GLY A 68 -11.46 26.65 -5.27
N PRO A 69 -12.13 27.04 -6.36
CA PRO A 69 -13.28 27.95 -6.29
C PRO A 69 -14.49 27.39 -5.51
N ARG A 70 -14.53 26.07 -5.30
CA ARG A 70 -15.55 25.36 -4.53
C ARG A 70 -15.15 25.07 -3.08
N PHE A 71 -13.89 25.28 -2.71
CA PHE A 71 -13.39 25.00 -1.36
C PHE A 71 -14.18 25.80 -0.30
N GLY A 72 -14.54 25.13 0.78
CA GLY A 72 -15.38 25.69 1.83
C GLY A 72 -16.88 25.82 1.48
N LYS A 73 -17.27 25.64 0.20
CA LYS A 73 -18.67 25.70 -0.27
C LYS A 73 -19.21 24.32 -0.62
N ALA A 74 -18.43 23.49 -1.29
CA ALA A 74 -18.81 22.12 -1.62
C ALA A 74 -18.76 21.27 -0.35
N GLN A 75 -19.87 20.61 -0.03
CA GLN A 75 -19.98 19.74 1.15
C GLN A 75 -20.70 18.45 0.77
N PRO A 76 -20.32 17.31 1.35
CA PRO A 76 -21.10 16.10 1.21
C PRO A 76 -22.53 16.29 1.72
N SER A 77 -23.50 15.62 1.11
CA SER A 77 -24.86 15.62 1.59
C SER A 77 -24.97 15.05 3.02
N PRO A 78 -26.06 15.31 3.75
CA PRO A 78 -26.28 14.69 5.07
C PRO A 78 -26.24 13.15 5.02
N GLU A 79 -26.72 12.55 3.94
CA GLU A 79 -26.67 11.09 3.72
C GLU A 79 -25.22 10.63 3.52
N ASP A 80 -24.42 11.35 2.74
CA ASP A 80 -23.02 11.05 2.52
C ASP A 80 -22.19 11.17 3.80
N LEU A 81 -22.44 12.22 4.60
CA LEU A 81 -21.81 12.39 5.90
C LEU A 81 -22.14 11.23 6.85
N GLN A 82 -23.41 10.80 6.88
CA GLN A 82 -23.83 9.65 7.67
C GLN A 82 -23.14 8.37 7.20
N TRP A 83 -22.99 8.18 5.89
CA TRP A 83 -22.27 7.04 5.32
C TRP A 83 -20.78 7.06 5.69
N LEU A 84 -20.09 8.20 5.52
CA LEU A 84 -18.69 8.37 5.92
C LEU A 84 -18.49 8.07 7.40
N GLU A 85 -19.39 8.54 8.27
CA GLU A 85 -19.34 8.27 9.71
C GLU A 85 -19.57 6.79 10.04
N SER A 86 -20.51 6.12 9.35
CA SER A 86 -20.83 4.71 9.59
C SER A 86 -19.61 3.80 9.35
N TRP A 87 -18.71 4.19 8.44
CA TRP A 87 -17.45 3.50 8.16
C TRP A 87 -16.25 4.11 8.90
N LYS A 88 -16.52 4.89 9.93
CA LYS A 88 -15.48 5.49 10.79
C LYS A 88 -14.41 6.20 9.97
N THR A 89 -14.80 6.99 8.99
CA THR A 89 -13.90 7.82 8.20
C THR A 89 -13.14 8.78 9.11
N ALA A 90 -11.82 8.85 8.94
CA ALA A 90 -10.94 9.76 9.68
C ALA A 90 -10.62 11.02 8.87
N SER A 91 -10.43 10.88 7.56
CA SER A 91 -10.27 11.99 6.64
C SER A 91 -10.96 11.72 5.31
N PHE A 92 -11.45 12.78 4.67
CA PHE A 92 -12.00 12.74 3.32
C PHE A 92 -11.57 14.00 2.57
N LEU A 93 -10.87 13.82 1.45
CA LEU A 93 -10.26 14.88 0.66
C LEU A 93 -10.67 14.72 -0.81
N VAL A 94 -11.02 15.83 -1.45
CA VAL A 94 -11.31 15.89 -2.89
C VAL A 94 -10.49 17.00 -3.51
N ILE A 95 -9.70 16.66 -4.52
CA ILE A 95 -8.92 17.58 -5.36
C ILE A 95 -9.51 17.52 -6.77
N GLN A 96 -9.62 18.66 -7.42
CA GLN A 96 -9.96 18.78 -8.83
C GLN A 96 -9.16 19.91 -9.45
N HIS A 97 -8.59 19.67 -10.65
CA HIS A 97 -7.77 20.68 -11.36
C HIS A 97 -6.66 21.22 -10.44
N ASP A 98 -5.88 20.34 -9.82
CA ASP A 98 -4.78 20.67 -8.88
C ASP A 98 -5.18 21.53 -7.68
N SER A 99 -6.46 21.56 -7.32
CA SER A 99 -6.96 22.44 -6.26
C SER A 99 -7.93 21.71 -5.31
N LEU A 100 -7.91 22.07 -4.03
CA LEU A 100 -8.82 21.55 -3.03
C LEU A 100 -10.28 21.94 -3.37
N VAL A 101 -11.15 20.95 -3.40
CA VAL A 101 -12.61 21.12 -3.48
C VAL A 101 -13.22 20.94 -2.09
N HIS A 102 -12.78 19.93 -1.37
CA HIS A 102 -13.24 19.60 -0.02
C HIS A 102 -12.16 18.90 0.77
N GLU A 103 -12.07 19.20 2.04
CA GLU A 103 -11.37 18.38 3.01
C GLU A 103 -12.12 18.37 4.34
N SER A 104 -12.14 17.22 4.98
CA SER A 104 -12.72 17.06 6.31
C SER A 104 -11.95 16.00 7.10
N TYR A 105 -11.92 16.23 8.41
CA TYR A 105 -11.22 15.38 9.37
C TYR A 105 -12.14 15.08 10.54
N SER A 106 -12.01 13.90 11.12
CA SER A 106 -12.80 13.45 12.26
C SER A 106 -11.98 12.55 13.17
N ARG A 107 -12.56 12.14 14.30
CA ARG A 107 -11.96 11.16 15.22
C ARG A 107 -10.58 11.59 15.77
N GLY A 108 -10.37 12.90 15.94
CA GLY A 108 -9.11 13.45 16.46
C GLY A 108 -8.01 13.60 15.41
N HIS A 109 -8.32 13.35 14.13
CA HIS A 109 -7.40 13.62 13.02
C HIS A 109 -7.52 15.07 12.53
N ASP A 110 -6.45 15.55 11.93
CA ASP A 110 -6.34 16.85 11.26
C ASP A 110 -5.44 16.74 10.00
N ALA A 111 -5.15 17.88 9.37
CA ALA A 111 -4.34 17.94 8.15
C ALA A 111 -2.89 17.46 8.35
N THR A 112 -2.40 17.42 9.59
CA THR A 112 -1.03 17.02 9.93
C THR A 112 -0.92 15.58 10.43
N THR A 113 -2.05 14.91 10.64
CA THR A 113 -2.09 13.57 11.19
C THR A 113 -1.57 12.54 10.19
N LEU A 114 -0.54 11.79 10.58
CA LEU A 114 0.00 10.68 9.81
C LEU A 114 -0.86 9.43 10.02
N THR A 115 -1.24 8.77 8.94
CA THR A 115 -2.02 7.54 8.98
C THR A 115 -1.34 6.41 8.20
N ASN A 116 -1.52 5.17 8.65
CA ASN A 116 -0.98 4.00 7.97
C ASN A 116 -1.70 3.77 6.63
N SER A 117 -0.94 3.74 5.56
CA SER A 117 -1.42 3.45 4.20
C SER A 117 -1.96 2.03 4.05
N PHE A 118 -1.50 1.09 4.90
CA PHE A 118 -1.58 -0.33 4.58
C PHE A 118 -1.17 -0.59 3.13
N SER A 119 -1.98 -1.34 2.37
CA SER A 119 -1.64 -1.75 1.02
C SER A 119 -1.61 -0.65 -0.04
N MET A 120 -2.03 0.59 0.26
CA MET A 120 -1.85 1.69 -0.70
C MET A 120 -0.39 1.85 -1.11
N VAL A 121 0.56 1.61 -0.20
CA VAL A 121 2.00 1.74 -0.48
C VAL A 121 2.52 0.75 -1.52
N LYS A 122 1.81 -0.34 -1.82
CA LYS A 122 2.19 -1.25 -2.90
C LYS A 122 2.30 -0.50 -4.24
N SER A 123 1.40 0.43 -4.50
CA SER A 123 1.47 1.29 -5.68
C SER A 123 2.66 2.25 -5.64
N VAL A 124 3.05 2.76 -4.46
CA VAL A 124 4.26 3.57 -4.30
C VAL A 124 5.52 2.74 -4.59
N THR A 125 5.56 1.48 -4.13
CA THR A 125 6.65 0.56 -4.47
C THR A 125 6.72 0.30 -5.98
N ALA A 126 5.57 0.14 -6.65
CA ALA A 126 5.54 0.03 -8.12
C ALA A 126 6.03 1.30 -8.82
N MET A 127 5.67 2.49 -8.31
CA MET A 127 6.20 3.76 -8.81
C MET A 127 7.72 3.83 -8.67
N ALA A 128 8.28 3.32 -7.57
CA ALA A 128 9.73 3.21 -7.40
C ALA A 128 10.38 2.25 -8.42
N VAL A 129 9.70 1.15 -8.79
CA VAL A 129 10.14 0.32 -9.94
C VAL A 129 10.09 1.13 -11.24
N GLY A 130 9.04 1.94 -11.45
CA GLY A 130 8.93 2.83 -12.60
C GLY A 130 10.07 3.86 -12.71
N LEU A 131 10.55 4.37 -11.58
CA LEU A 131 11.76 5.21 -11.54
C LEU A 131 12.99 4.42 -12.05
N ALA A 132 13.17 3.18 -11.58
CA ALA A 132 14.28 2.33 -12.00
C ALA A 132 14.19 1.95 -13.50
N VAL A 133 12.99 1.74 -14.01
CA VAL A 133 12.74 1.51 -15.45
C VAL A 133 13.11 2.74 -16.25
N GLY A 134 12.66 3.92 -15.86
CA GLY A 134 13.01 5.18 -16.52
C GLY A 134 14.51 5.49 -16.52
N GLN A 135 15.26 4.98 -15.55
CA GLN A 135 16.71 5.08 -15.45
C GLN A 135 17.46 3.98 -16.21
N GLY A 136 16.75 3.01 -16.80
CA GLY A 136 17.36 1.86 -17.49
C GLY A 136 18.01 0.82 -16.55
N LEU A 137 17.74 0.90 -15.26
CA LEU A 137 18.25 -0.07 -14.26
C LEU A 137 17.43 -1.36 -14.25
N VAL A 138 16.16 -1.27 -14.61
CA VAL A 138 15.22 -2.39 -14.67
C VAL A 138 14.50 -2.40 -16.01
N ASP A 139 14.43 -3.57 -16.64
CA ASP A 139 13.50 -3.84 -17.74
C ASP A 139 12.39 -4.76 -17.21
N GLU A 140 11.16 -4.33 -17.30
CA GLU A 140 10.02 -5.10 -16.78
C GLU A 140 9.74 -6.38 -17.57
N GLN A 141 10.25 -6.50 -18.80
CA GLN A 141 10.16 -7.70 -19.62
C GLN A 141 11.23 -8.73 -19.29
N GLU A 142 12.31 -8.31 -18.63
CA GLU A 142 13.36 -9.19 -18.18
C GLU A 142 12.89 -10.11 -17.05
N THR A 143 13.59 -11.25 -16.92
CA THR A 143 13.29 -12.20 -15.87
C THR A 143 13.81 -11.72 -14.49
N MET A 144 13.15 -12.11 -13.43
CA MET A 144 13.61 -11.88 -12.06
C MET A 144 15.02 -12.45 -11.83
N ALA A 145 15.40 -13.48 -12.56
CA ALA A 145 16.73 -14.11 -12.49
C ALA A 145 17.86 -13.14 -12.87
N THR A 146 17.62 -12.18 -13.76
CA THR A 146 18.57 -11.14 -14.15
C THR A 146 19.02 -10.31 -12.94
N TYR A 147 18.11 -10.07 -12.01
CA TYR A 147 18.32 -9.21 -10.83
C TYR A 147 18.50 -10.01 -9.55
N LEU A 148 17.82 -11.14 -9.43
CA LEU A 148 17.85 -12.02 -8.25
C LEU A 148 18.23 -13.45 -8.67
N PRO A 149 19.54 -13.82 -8.64
CA PRO A 149 20.04 -15.08 -9.18
C PRO A 149 19.37 -16.35 -8.64
N ARG A 150 18.76 -16.28 -7.43
CA ARG A 150 18.01 -17.41 -6.88
C ARG A 150 16.79 -17.85 -7.70
N PHE A 151 16.37 -17.05 -8.67
CA PHE A 151 15.30 -17.37 -9.62
C PHE A 151 15.81 -17.97 -10.94
N ALA A 152 17.09 -18.31 -11.07
CA ALA A 152 17.67 -18.78 -12.33
C ALA A 152 17.31 -20.23 -12.73
N GLU A 153 16.66 -21.01 -11.86
CA GLU A 153 16.43 -22.43 -12.09
C GLU A 153 14.94 -22.81 -12.15
N GLY A 154 14.62 -23.83 -12.92
CA GLY A 154 13.29 -24.41 -13.05
C GLY A 154 12.25 -23.39 -13.54
N GLU A 155 11.01 -23.51 -13.08
CA GLU A 155 9.91 -22.58 -13.42
C GLU A 155 10.21 -21.13 -13.03
N ASN A 156 11.08 -20.91 -12.03
CA ASN A 156 11.47 -19.57 -11.61
C ASN A 156 12.16 -18.77 -12.72
N ALA A 157 12.91 -19.45 -13.62
CA ALA A 157 13.69 -18.82 -14.66
C ALA A 157 12.81 -18.05 -15.70
N SER A 158 11.55 -18.36 -15.77
CA SER A 158 10.59 -17.70 -16.65
C SER A 158 9.80 -16.56 -16.00
N LEU A 159 9.98 -16.33 -14.69
CA LEU A 159 9.27 -15.28 -13.96
C LEU A 159 9.81 -13.90 -14.35
N THR A 160 8.98 -13.07 -14.99
CA THR A 160 9.36 -11.69 -15.35
C THR A 160 9.02 -10.68 -14.25
N VAL A 161 9.69 -9.52 -14.26
CA VAL A 161 9.38 -8.39 -13.39
C VAL A 161 7.92 -7.95 -13.59
N GLN A 162 7.46 -7.89 -14.84
CA GLN A 162 6.08 -7.54 -15.19
C GLN A 162 5.07 -8.48 -14.51
N GLN A 163 5.30 -9.78 -14.49
CA GLN A 163 4.40 -10.73 -13.83
C GLN A 163 4.34 -10.53 -12.31
N VAL A 164 5.44 -10.12 -11.69
CA VAL A 164 5.46 -9.76 -10.26
C VAL A 164 4.70 -8.45 -10.02
N LEU A 165 4.89 -7.43 -10.86
CA LEU A 165 4.12 -6.18 -10.83
C LEU A 165 2.61 -6.44 -10.94
N GLN A 166 2.22 -7.39 -11.77
CA GLN A 166 0.83 -7.79 -12.04
C GLN A 166 0.22 -8.75 -11.01
N MET A 167 0.93 -9.11 -9.92
CA MET A 167 0.48 -10.13 -8.95
C MET A 167 0.24 -11.52 -9.60
N ARG A 168 1.07 -11.89 -10.59
CA ARG A 168 0.96 -13.12 -11.38
C ARG A 168 2.20 -14.00 -11.27
N SER A 169 2.93 -13.91 -10.17
CA SER A 169 4.16 -14.68 -9.97
C SER A 169 3.94 -16.19 -9.83
N ASN A 170 2.75 -16.62 -9.41
CA ASN A 170 2.45 -17.98 -8.98
C ASN A 170 3.41 -18.49 -7.87
N ILE A 171 3.88 -17.58 -7.01
CA ILE A 171 4.60 -17.94 -5.80
C ILE A 171 3.60 -18.07 -4.65
N PRO A 172 3.59 -19.17 -3.88
CA PRO A 172 2.57 -19.45 -2.88
C PRO A 172 2.86 -18.73 -1.55
N PHE A 173 2.93 -17.38 -1.53
CA PHE A 173 3.11 -16.62 -0.30
C PHE A 173 1.92 -16.77 0.66
N GLY A 174 0.70 -16.72 0.11
CA GLY A 174 -0.54 -16.60 0.88
C GLY A 174 -0.84 -15.17 1.31
N GLU A 175 -2.13 -14.84 1.43
CA GLU A 175 -2.63 -13.52 1.84
C GLU A 175 -3.73 -13.68 2.89
N SER A 176 -3.40 -14.32 4.02
CA SER A 176 -4.34 -14.49 5.13
C SER A 176 -4.06 -13.48 6.24
N TYR A 177 -5.03 -12.62 6.52
CA TYR A 177 -4.98 -11.68 7.65
C TYR A 177 -5.50 -12.27 8.97
N LYS A 178 -5.89 -13.56 8.97
CA LYS A 178 -6.42 -14.28 10.14
C LYS A 178 -5.50 -15.38 10.65
N ASP A 179 -4.53 -15.79 9.85
CA ASP A 179 -3.56 -16.80 10.21
C ASP A 179 -2.34 -16.15 10.88
N PRO A 180 -2.18 -16.29 12.21
CA PRO A 180 -1.05 -15.69 12.92
C PRO A 180 0.30 -16.37 12.57
N PHE A 181 0.27 -17.55 11.96
CA PHE A 181 1.45 -18.28 11.51
C PHE A 181 1.72 -18.14 10.02
N GLY A 182 0.81 -17.48 9.30
CA GLY A 182 0.89 -17.26 7.87
C GLY A 182 1.96 -16.24 7.46
N PHE A 183 2.17 -16.16 6.15
CA PHE A 183 3.16 -15.23 5.56
C PHE A 183 2.89 -13.78 5.99
N GLN A 184 1.64 -13.32 5.92
CA GLN A 184 1.29 -11.92 6.20
C GLN A 184 1.60 -11.50 7.64
N ALA A 185 1.29 -12.36 8.63
CA ALA A 185 1.62 -12.07 10.03
C ALA A 185 3.13 -11.99 10.25
N LYS A 186 3.89 -12.91 9.64
CA LYS A 186 5.37 -12.91 9.68
C LYS A 186 5.92 -11.65 9.02
N ALA A 187 5.51 -11.33 7.80
CA ALA A 187 5.97 -10.16 7.08
C ALA A 187 5.66 -8.84 7.79
N TYR A 188 4.52 -8.78 8.52
CA TYR A 188 4.08 -7.57 9.19
C TYR A 188 4.70 -7.34 10.56
N TYR A 189 4.97 -8.41 11.33
CA TYR A 189 5.39 -8.31 12.74
C TYR A 189 6.78 -8.89 13.01
N ARG A 190 7.32 -9.77 12.13
CA ARG A 190 8.63 -10.37 12.33
C ARG A 190 9.73 -9.49 11.75
N GLU A 191 10.94 -9.60 12.32
CA GLU A 191 12.16 -9.04 11.76
C GLU A 191 12.71 -9.93 10.63
N GLY A 192 13.46 -9.32 9.70
CA GLY A 192 14.21 -10.03 8.67
C GLY A 192 13.37 -10.52 7.48
N ASN A 193 12.63 -9.64 6.83
CA ASN A 193 11.79 -9.93 5.66
C ASN A 193 12.61 -10.49 4.47
N ARG A 194 13.86 -10.07 4.30
CA ARG A 194 14.73 -10.67 3.27
C ARG A 194 14.92 -12.18 3.51
N ALA A 195 15.15 -12.59 4.75
CA ALA A 195 15.29 -14.01 5.11
C ALA A 195 13.94 -14.75 4.96
N LEU A 196 12.82 -14.08 5.26
CA LEU A 196 11.48 -14.65 5.07
C LEU A 196 11.21 -14.98 3.60
N LEU A 197 11.67 -14.17 2.65
CA LEU A 197 11.46 -14.38 1.21
C LEU A 197 12.33 -15.51 0.62
N GLN A 198 13.48 -15.83 1.21
CA GLN A 198 14.46 -16.73 0.63
C GLN A 198 13.93 -18.12 0.22
N PRO A 199 13.04 -18.80 0.98
CA PRO A 199 12.56 -20.14 0.60
C PRO A 199 11.48 -20.12 -0.49
N TYR A 200 10.87 -18.97 -0.79
CA TYR A 200 9.75 -18.92 -1.71
C TYR A 200 10.16 -19.01 -3.16
N ARG A 201 9.50 -19.88 -3.90
CA ARG A 201 9.72 -20.17 -5.31
C ARG A 201 8.38 -20.27 -6.03
N VAL A 202 8.44 -20.16 -7.33
CA VAL A 202 7.29 -20.40 -8.21
C VAL A 202 6.87 -21.87 -8.08
N ASP A 203 5.56 -22.11 -7.95
CA ASP A 203 4.98 -23.45 -7.84
C ASP A 203 4.15 -23.87 -9.07
N ALA A 204 3.95 -22.96 -10.01
CA ALA A 204 3.31 -23.20 -11.30
C ALA A 204 3.77 -22.14 -12.31
N THR A 205 3.54 -22.37 -13.61
CA THR A 205 3.97 -21.45 -14.68
C THR A 205 3.56 -19.99 -14.40
N PRO A 206 4.53 -19.08 -14.29
CA PRO A 206 4.24 -17.66 -14.01
C PRO A 206 3.31 -17.05 -15.07
N GLY A 207 2.53 -16.06 -14.66
CA GLY A 207 1.62 -15.37 -15.56
C GLY A 207 0.26 -16.05 -15.78
N THR A 208 0.06 -17.26 -15.28
CA THR A 208 -1.18 -18.03 -15.54
C THR A 208 -2.32 -17.71 -14.56
N LYS A 209 -2.01 -17.15 -13.39
CA LYS A 209 -3.00 -16.88 -12.35
C LYS A 209 -2.74 -15.56 -11.65
N PHE A 210 -3.79 -14.77 -11.46
CA PHE A 210 -3.75 -13.61 -10.57
C PHE A 210 -3.91 -14.04 -9.11
N GLN A 211 -2.98 -13.61 -8.25
CA GLN A 211 -3.04 -13.83 -6.81
C GLN A 211 -2.53 -12.58 -6.09
N TYR A 212 -3.46 -11.81 -5.52
CA TYR A 212 -3.08 -10.63 -4.73
C TYR A 212 -2.32 -11.06 -3.47
N GLN A 213 -1.04 -10.74 -3.40
CA GLN A 213 -0.15 -11.19 -2.32
C GLN A 213 0.95 -10.17 -2.04
N GLY A 214 1.09 -9.76 -0.77
CA GLY A 214 2.11 -8.80 -0.33
C GLY A 214 3.55 -9.25 -0.62
N GLY A 215 3.80 -10.55 -0.71
CA GLY A 215 5.11 -11.11 -1.07
C GLY A 215 5.62 -10.66 -2.45
N ASN A 216 4.71 -10.45 -3.42
CA ASN A 216 5.10 -9.90 -4.73
C ASN A 216 5.69 -8.49 -4.59
N THR A 217 5.08 -7.64 -3.78
CA THR A 217 5.59 -6.28 -3.53
C THR A 217 6.95 -6.31 -2.82
N MET A 218 7.13 -7.24 -1.89
CA MET A 218 8.41 -7.43 -1.20
C MET A 218 9.51 -7.89 -2.17
N LEU A 219 9.18 -8.73 -3.16
CA LEU A 219 10.13 -9.12 -4.22
C LEU A 219 10.52 -7.94 -5.11
N LEU A 220 9.60 -7.03 -5.41
CA LEU A 220 9.92 -5.80 -6.14
C LEU A 220 10.87 -4.90 -5.34
N ALA A 221 10.66 -4.78 -4.03
CA ALA A 221 11.58 -4.03 -3.17
C ALA A 221 12.97 -4.69 -3.13
N GLU A 222 13.05 -6.03 -3.02
CA GLU A 222 14.32 -6.76 -3.07
C GLU A 222 15.03 -6.59 -4.43
N LEU A 223 14.29 -6.57 -5.54
CA LEU A 223 14.84 -6.24 -6.86
C LEU A 223 15.43 -4.84 -6.87
N LEU A 224 14.71 -3.85 -6.32
CA LEU A 224 15.20 -2.48 -6.23
C LEU A 224 16.49 -2.38 -5.40
N ASP A 225 16.57 -3.09 -4.29
CA ASP A 225 17.78 -3.18 -3.46
C ASP A 225 18.97 -3.80 -4.22
N ALA A 226 18.70 -4.70 -5.18
CA ALA A 226 19.76 -5.36 -5.97
C ALA A 226 20.33 -4.49 -7.09
N VAL A 227 19.58 -3.49 -7.57
CA VAL A 227 19.97 -2.66 -8.74
C VAL A 227 20.41 -1.25 -8.38
N ARG A 228 20.35 -0.87 -7.10
CA ARG A 228 20.68 0.50 -6.65
C ARG A 228 21.55 0.50 -5.40
N ASP A 229 22.28 1.60 -5.25
CA ASP A 229 22.85 1.98 -3.97
C ASP A 229 21.80 2.77 -3.16
N GLY A 230 21.53 2.35 -1.92
CA GLY A 230 20.55 3.02 -1.05
C GLY A 230 19.38 2.13 -0.66
N ASN A 231 18.26 2.72 -0.33
CA ASN A 231 17.06 2.03 0.11
C ASN A 231 15.79 2.66 -0.48
N LEU A 232 14.66 1.94 -0.38
CA LEU A 232 13.40 2.35 -0.98
C LEU A 232 12.91 3.73 -0.47
N SER A 233 13.10 4.03 0.83
CA SER A 233 12.74 5.34 1.38
C SER A 233 13.56 6.48 0.79
N GLN A 234 14.86 6.28 0.52
CA GLN A 234 15.71 7.30 -0.10
C GLN A 234 15.28 7.59 -1.55
N ASP A 235 14.91 6.57 -2.29
CA ASP A 235 14.39 6.75 -3.66
C ASP A 235 13.09 7.54 -3.67
N VAL A 236 12.14 7.15 -2.82
CA VAL A 236 10.87 7.86 -2.70
C VAL A 236 11.09 9.29 -2.20
N ALA A 237 11.99 9.49 -1.21
CA ALA A 237 12.30 10.82 -0.69
C ALA A 237 12.84 11.75 -1.78
N GLY A 238 13.89 11.35 -2.48
CA GLY A 238 14.59 12.24 -3.41
C GLY A 238 13.90 12.41 -4.75
N GLN A 239 13.30 11.32 -5.28
CA GLN A 239 12.79 11.30 -6.64
C GLN A 239 11.28 11.53 -6.75
N LEU A 240 10.52 11.35 -5.67
CA LEU A 240 9.08 11.59 -5.65
C LEU A 240 8.71 12.65 -4.60
N TRP A 241 8.94 12.41 -3.32
CA TRP A 241 8.47 13.22 -2.20
C TRP A 241 8.97 14.67 -2.27
N GLU A 242 10.28 14.85 -2.48
CA GLU A 242 10.91 16.14 -2.69
C GLU A 242 10.35 16.84 -3.95
N GLN A 243 10.27 16.12 -5.07
CA GLN A 243 9.86 16.67 -6.36
C GLN A 243 8.38 17.05 -6.39
N MET A 244 7.53 16.29 -5.69
CA MET A 244 6.11 16.60 -5.54
C MET A 244 5.83 17.72 -4.54
N GLY A 245 6.84 18.25 -3.86
CA GLY A 245 6.67 19.30 -2.86
C GLY A 245 5.84 18.86 -1.66
N ALA A 246 6.10 17.66 -1.12
CA ALA A 246 5.36 17.13 0.02
C ALA A 246 5.41 18.06 1.24
N GLU A 247 4.28 18.25 1.89
CA GLU A 247 4.14 19.24 2.98
C GLU A 247 4.70 18.75 4.31
N HIS A 248 4.67 17.44 4.54
CA HIS A 248 5.05 16.84 5.82
C HIS A 248 6.01 15.67 5.61
N ASP A 249 6.75 15.36 6.66
CA ASP A 249 7.52 14.12 6.72
C ASP A 249 6.57 12.92 6.56
N ALA A 250 7.01 11.91 5.79
CA ALA A 250 6.43 10.58 5.85
C ALA A 250 7.35 9.64 6.65
N LEU A 251 6.78 8.55 7.15
CA LEU A 251 7.52 7.52 7.88
C LEU A 251 7.24 6.16 7.25
N TRP A 252 8.26 5.33 7.13
CA TRP A 252 8.09 3.96 6.64
C TRP A 252 8.55 2.96 7.69
N GLY A 253 7.66 2.03 8.09
CA GLY A 253 7.98 0.97 9.03
C GLY A 253 9.06 0.03 8.48
N LEU A 254 10.02 -0.31 9.32
CA LEU A 254 11.11 -1.23 9.02
C LEU A 254 10.85 -2.61 9.63
N ASP A 255 11.51 -3.60 9.07
CA ASP A 255 11.45 -4.98 9.53
C ASP A 255 12.51 -5.33 10.60
N GLY A 256 13.11 -4.32 11.23
CA GLY A 256 14.13 -4.45 12.28
C GLY A 256 14.93 -3.17 12.47
N ASP A 257 16.05 -3.26 13.19
CA ASP A 257 16.94 -2.13 13.42
C ASP A 257 17.65 -1.71 12.11
N PRO A 258 17.65 -0.42 11.74
CA PRO A 258 18.41 0.07 10.59
C PRO A 258 19.90 -0.26 10.63
N ALA A 259 20.50 -0.32 11.83
CA ALA A 259 21.91 -0.69 12.00
C ALA A 259 22.22 -2.13 11.58
N ASP A 260 21.23 -3.02 11.62
CA ASP A 260 21.31 -4.41 11.20
C ASP A 260 20.90 -4.63 9.73
N GLY A 261 20.73 -3.56 8.96
CA GLY A 261 20.38 -3.61 7.56
C GLY A 261 18.89 -3.88 7.28
N ALA A 262 18.02 -3.49 8.21
CA ALA A 262 16.58 -3.61 8.05
C ALA A 262 16.05 -2.86 6.82
N VAL A 263 14.99 -3.42 6.22
CA VAL A 263 14.34 -2.90 5.01
C VAL A 263 12.92 -2.41 5.30
N GLU A 264 12.42 -1.56 4.43
CA GLU A 264 11.05 -1.08 4.48
C GLU A 264 10.06 -2.23 4.30
N ARG A 265 8.96 -2.20 5.06
CA ARG A 265 7.81 -3.07 4.82
C ARG A 265 7.07 -2.54 3.58
N SER A 266 7.62 -2.82 2.42
CA SER A 266 7.23 -2.26 1.11
C SER A 266 5.76 -2.47 0.74
N PHE A 267 5.06 -3.40 1.40
CA PHE A 267 3.66 -3.75 1.17
C PHE A 267 2.67 -3.10 2.16
N ALA A 268 3.20 -2.40 3.20
CA ALA A 268 2.42 -1.79 4.28
C ALA A 268 3.25 -0.77 5.07
N GLN A 269 2.65 -0.16 6.12
CA GLN A 269 3.33 0.67 7.11
C GLN A 269 4.06 1.91 6.53
N PHE A 270 3.51 2.51 5.48
CA PHE A 270 3.87 3.84 5.03
C PHE A 270 2.88 4.83 5.65
N TYR A 271 3.38 5.83 6.37
CA TYR A 271 2.59 6.79 7.11
C TYR A 271 2.77 8.17 6.51
N ALA A 272 1.67 8.78 6.09
CA ALA A 272 1.68 10.13 5.52
C ALA A 272 0.38 10.87 5.88
N THR A 273 0.36 12.17 5.63
CA THR A 273 -0.85 12.97 5.74
C THR A 273 -1.81 12.67 4.57
N THR A 274 -3.06 12.98 4.75
CA THR A 274 -4.08 12.83 3.69
C THR A 274 -3.75 13.65 2.45
N ARG A 275 -3.27 14.89 2.65
CA ARG A 275 -2.86 15.78 1.56
C ARG A 275 -1.65 15.25 0.79
N ASP A 276 -0.71 14.64 1.49
CA ASP A 276 0.48 14.08 0.85
C ASP A 276 0.19 12.74 0.16
N PHE A 277 -0.75 11.92 0.67
CA PHE A 277 -1.26 10.78 -0.10
C PHE A 277 -1.88 11.18 -1.43
N ALA A 278 -2.59 12.31 -1.48
CA ALA A 278 -3.19 12.80 -2.72
C ALA A 278 -2.17 13.07 -3.83
N ARG A 279 -0.91 13.39 -3.49
CA ARG A 279 0.16 13.63 -4.47
C ARG A 279 0.45 12.41 -5.32
N PHE A 280 0.42 11.20 -4.74
CA PHE A 280 0.54 9.98 -5.52
C PHE A 280 -0.64 9.79 -6.48
N GLY A 281 -1.85 10.18 -6.05
CA GLY A 281 -3.01 10.19 -6.93
C GLY A 281 -2.84 11.14 -8.10
N GLN A 282 -2.40 12.37 -7.85
CA GLN A 282 -2.16 13.36 -8.90
C GLN A 282 -1.06 12.90 -9.86
N LEU A 283 0.01 12.30 -9.33
CA LEU A 283 1.08 11.75 -10.15
C LEU A 283 0.58 10.65 -11.12
N LEU A 284 -0.36 9.81 -10.67
CA LEU A 284 -1.02 8.83 -11.55
C LEU A 284 -1.94 9.50 -12.57
N LEU A 285 -2.70 10.51 -12.15
CA LEU A 285 -3.62 11.26 -13.00
C LEU A 285 -2.88 11.92 -14.16
N ASP A 286 -1.70 12.49 -13.87
CA ASP A 286 -0.82 13.17 -14.84
C ASP A 286 0.17 12.21 -15.53
N THR A 287 -0.11 10.90 -15.48
CA THR A 287 0.73 9.86 -16.12
C THR A 287 2.22 9.99 -15.79
N GLY A 288 2.52 10.16 -14.49
CA GLY A 288 3.88 10.21 -13.96
C GLY A 288 4.53 11.60 -14.00
N ALA A 289 3.82 12.64 -14.41
CA ALA A 289 4.29 14.01 -14.37
C ALA A 289 3.83 14.73 -13.10
N TRP A 290 4.61 15.69 -12.65
CA TRP A 290 4.26 16.63 -11.59
C TRP A 290 4.53 18.05 -12.08
N LYS A 291 3.48 18.88 -12.17
CA LYS A 291 3.56 20.27 -12.68
C LYS A 291 4.40 20.41 -13.97
N GLY A 292 4.20 19.47 -14.89
CA GLY A 292 4.86 19.46 -16.20
C GLY A 292 6.24 18.79 -16.22
N GLN A 293 6.83 18.44 -15.08
CA GLN A 293 8.06 17.65 -15.00
C GLN A 293 7.73 16.15 -14.95
N GLN A 294 8.24 15.36 -15.91
CA GLN A 294 8.10 13.90 -15.88
C GLN A 294 9.00 13.33 -14.78
N LEU A 295 8.40 12.73 -13.75
CA LEU A 295 9.10 12.08 -12.65
C LEU A 295 9.25 10.58 -12.90
N ILE A 296 8.18 9.91 -13.33
CA ILE A 296 8.17 8.49 -13.66
C ILE A 296 7.94 8.36 -15.16
N ASP A 297 8.61 7.41 -15.83
CA ASP A 297 8.40 7.16 -17.26
C ASP A 297 6.90 7.06 -17.59
N ARG A 298 6.45 7.87 -18.54
CA ARG A 298 5.05 7.96 -18.95
C ARG A 298 4.53 6.59 -19.39
N GLY A 299 5.29 5.88 -20.22
CA GLY A 299 4.88 4.57 -20.73
C GLY A 299 4.75 3.54 -19.60
N PHE A 300 5.60 3.61 -18.58
CA PHE A 300 5.46 2.75 -17.40
C PHE A 300 4.15 3.05 -16.65
N VAL A 301 3.82 4.32 -16.39
CA VAL A 301 2.57 4.68 -15.69
C VAL A 301 1.35 4.31 -16.51
N GLU A 302 1.36 4.50 -17.83
CA GLU A 302 0.30 4.05 -18.74
C GLU A 302 0.06 2.54 -18.62
N ARG A 303 1.14 1.72 -18.60
CA ARG A 303 1.03 0.27 -18.36
C ARG A 303 0.56 -0.04 -16.94
N MET A 304 1.01 0.74 -15.93
CA MET A 304 0.61 0.58 -14.54
C MET A 304 -0.91 0.69 -14.36
N ILE A 305 -1.55 1.62 -15.08
CA ILE A 305 -3.00 1.84 -15.03
C ILE A 305 -3.77 1.19 -16.19
N THR A 306 -3.14 0.27 -16.92
CA THR A 306 -3.80 -0.55 -17.93
C THR A 306 -4.21 -1.89 -17.35
N PRO A 307 -5.48 -2.32 -17.49
CA PRO A 307 -5.92 -3.63 -17.03
C PRO A 307 -5.12 -4.77 -17.67
N ILE A 308 -4.62 -5.69 -16.85
CA ILE A 308 -4.09 -6.96 -17.34
C ILE A 308 -5.21 -7.79 -17.97
N ASP A 309 -4.88 -8.58 -18.98
CA ASP A 309 -5.86 -9.45 -19.65
C ASP A 309 -6.61 -10.31 -18.64
N ARG A 310 -7.88 -10.58 -18.94
CA ARG A 310 -8.74 -11.41 -18.09
C ARG A 310 -8.11 -12.78 -17.90
N LEU A 311 -7.89 -13.14 -16.64
CA LEU A 311 -7.29 -14.42 -16.26
C LEU A 311 -8.33 -15.46 -15.83
N THR A 312 -9.60 -15.08 -15.75
CA THR A 312 -10.70 -15.99 -15.38
C THR A 312 -11.87 -15.78 -16.32
N ASP A 313 -12.62 -16.85 -16.61
CA ASP A 313 -13.85 -16.81 -17.39
C ASP A 313 -15.04 -16.19 -16.62
N GLU A 314 -14.81 -15.71 -15.39
CA GLU A 314 -15.84 -15.09 -14.57
C GLU A 314 -16.18 -13.69 -15.09
N VAL A 315 -17.44 -13.47 -15.39
CA VAL A 315 -17.99 -12.26 -16.04
C VAL A 315 -17.84 -10.99 -15.22
N ASP A 316 -17.62 -11.11 -13.89
CA ASP A 316 -17.50 -10.02 -12.94
C ASP A 316 -16.07 -9.76 -12.43
N THR A 317 -15.07 -10.06 -13.24
CA THR A 317 -13.68 -9.91 -12.81
C THR A 317 -13.27 -8.45 -12.63
N PHE A 318 -12.58 -8.22 -11.53
CA PHE A 318 -11.90 -6.97 -11.25
C PHE A 318 -10.76 -6.73 -12.24
N TRP A 319 -10.41 -5.48 -12.41
CA TRP A 319 -9.25 -5.11 -13.19
C TRP A 319 -8.10 -4.76 -12.25
N TYR A 320 -6.91 -5.18 -12.63
CA TYR A 320 -5.68 -4.90 -11.91
C TYR A 320 -4.59 -4.48 -12.89
N GLY A 321 -3.72 -3.57 -12.47
CA GLY A 321 -2.55 -3.14 -13.22
C GLY A 321 -1.25 -3.51 -12.50
N TYR A 322 -0.28 -2.61 -12.46
CA TYR A 322 0.95 -2.81 -11.70
C TYR A 322 0.75 -2.34 -10.26
N GLN A 323 0.49 -3.28 -9.34
CA GLN A 323 0.25 -3.03 -7.91
C GLN A 323 -0.86 -2.00 -7.63
N ILE A 324 -1.84 -1.90 -8.53
CA ILE A 324 -2.96 -0.96 -8.42
C ILE A 324 -4.26 -1.60 -8.93
N TRP A 325 -5.35 -1.31 -8.25
CA TRP A 325 -6.69 -1.72 -8.64
C TRP A 325 -7.28 -0.75 -9.65
N LEU A 326 -8.02 -1.26 -10.61
CA LEU A 326 -8.65 -0.51 -11.68
C LEU A 326 -10.16 -0.79 -11.71
N GLY A 327 -10.93 0.14 -12.23
CA GLY A 327 -12.37 -0.04 -12.36
C GLY A 327 -13.01 0.97 -13.30
N SER A 328 -14.31 0.85 -13.45
CA SER A 328 -15.15 1.85 -14.10
C SER A 328 -16.43 2.08 -13.31
N THR A 329 -16.89 3.31 -13.27
CA THR A 329 -18.20 3.68 -12.72
C THR A 329 -19.34 3.04 -13.51
N GLU A 330 -20.60 3.17 -13.06
CA GLU A 330 -21.75 2.64 -13.78
C GLU A 330 -21.97 3.30 -15.14
N ASP A 331 -21.65 4.58 -15.24
CA ASP A 331 -21.68 5.35 -16.49
C ASP A 331 -20.40 5.23 -17.34
N GLY A 332 -19.49 4.32 -16.97
CA GLY A 332 -18.35 3.92 -17.79
C GLY A 332 -17.08 4.75 -17.61
N MET A 333 -17.01 5.69 -16.65
CA MET A 333 -15.78 6.45 -16.40
C MET A 333 -14.72 5.55 -15.76
N PRO A 334 -13.53 5.41 -16.36
CA PRO A 334 -12.44 4.65 -15.77
C PRO A 334 -11.89 5.37 -14.52
N PHE A 335 -11.43 4.58 -13.56
CA PHE A 335 -10.71 5.05 -12.39
C PHE A 335 -9.61 4.07 -11.99
N SER A 336 -8.59 4.57 -11.29
CA SER A 336 -7.64 3.74 -10.57
C SER A 336 -7.74 3.98 -9.07
N VAL A 337 -7.39 2.97 -8.26
CA VAL A 337 -7.42 3.10 -6.81
C VAL A 337 -6.26 2.37 -6.15
N MET A 338 -5.48 3.11 -5.37
CA MET A 338 -4.59 2.57 -4.36
C MET A 338 -5.47 2.20 -3.16
N GLU A 339 -5.60 0.90 -2.85
CA GLU A 339 -6.53 0.42 -1.82
C GLU A 339 -5.78 -0.25 -0.67
N GLY A 340 -6.06 0.17 0.54
CA GLY A 340 -5.51 -0.36 1.77
C GLY A 340 -6.56 -0.95 2.70
N LEU A 341 -6.11 -1.77 3.65
CA LEU A 341 -6.96 -2.37 4.68
C LEU A 341 -7.78 -1.28 5.37
N ARG A 342 -9.02 -1.60 5.79
CA ARG A 342 -9.96 -0.69 6.46
C ARG A 342 -10.44 0.49 5.61
N GLY A 343 -10.23 0.43 4.28
CA GLY A 343 -10.71 1.43 3.34
C GLY A 343 -9.86 2.68 3.26
N GLN A 344 -8.53 2.53 3.40
CA GLN A 344 -7.61 3.56 2.95
C GLN A 344 -7.65 3.58 1.43
N MET A 345 -7.89 4.74 0.83
CA MET A 345 -8.09 4.85 -0.62
C MET A 345 -7.49 6.15 -1.14
N VAL A 346 -6.75 6.04 -2.26
CA VAL A 346 -6.46 7.15 -3.16
C VAL A 346 -7.05 6.77 -4.51
N VAL A 347 -8.08 7.46 -4.93
CA VAL A 347 -8.81 7.21 -6.17
C VAL A 347 -8.49 8.31 -7.18
N THR A 348 -8.15 7.93 -8.41
CA THR A 348 -7.99 8.88 -9.53
C THR A 348 -9.10 8.70 -10.55
N ILE A 349 -9.69 9.79 -11.00
CA ILE A 349 -10.79 9.79 -11.96
C ILE A 349 -10.43 10.73 -13.12
N PRO A 350 -9.74 10.23 -14.17
CA PRO A 350 -9.23 11.08 -15.24
C PRO A 350 -10.31 11.91 -15.94
N ALA A 351 -11.51 11.36 -16.14
CA ALA A 351 -12.61 12.07 -16.78
C ALA A 351 -13.11 13.30 -16.01
N LEU A 352 -12.80 13.39 -14.71
CA LEU A 352 -13.17 14.51 -13.84
C LEU A 352 -11.96 15.36 -13.46
N ASP A 353 -10.76 14.98 -13.91
CA ASP A 353 -9.49 15.57 -13.46
C ASP A 353 -9.45 15.67 -11.92
N ALA A 354 -9.72 14.54 -11.27
CA ALA A 354 -9.95 14.51 -9.83
C ALA A 354 -9.19 13.39 -9.12
N VAL A 355 -8.75 13.72 -7.90
CA VAL A 355 -8.19 12.79 -6.92
C VAL A 355 -9.05 12.82 -5.67
N VAL A 356 -9.38 11.64 -5.15
CA VAL A 356 -10.14 11.49 -3.91
C VAL A 356 -9.35 10.65 -2.92
N VAL A 357 -9.17 11.14 -1.71
CA VAL A 357 -8.52 10.38 -0.63
C VAL A 357 -9.49 10.15 0.49
N ARG A 358 -9.56 8.90 0.96
CA ARG A 358 -10.24 8.55 2.19
C ARG A 358 -9.31 7.76 3.10
N THR A 359 -9.23 8.14 4.37
CA THR A 359 -8.66 7.30 5.42
C THR A 359 -9.74 6.95 6.45
N GLY A 360 -9.61 5.81 7.12
CA GLY A 360 -10.62 5.40 8.10
C GLY A 360 -10.30 4.09 8.80
N TYR A 361 -11.13 3.76 9.79
CA TYR A 361 -10.95 2.61 10.67
C TYR A 361 -11.74 1.37 10.24
N ASP A 362 -12.64 1.51 9.27
CA ASP A 362 -13.49 0.40 8.82
C ASP A 362 -13.94 0.59 7.37
N LYS A 363 -14.41 -0.50 6.75
CA LYS A 363 -14.97 -0.53 5.40
C LYS A 363 -16.02 -1.62 5.26
N GLY A 364 -16.87 -1.50 4.24
CA GLY A 364 -17.83 -2.53 3.86
C GLY A 364 -17.15 -3.84 3.43
N LYS A 365 -17.88 -4.93 3.60
CA LYS A 365 -17.44 -6.27 3.17
C LYS A 365 -17.92 -6.62 1.77
N ALA A 366 -18.93 -5.91 1.27
CA ALA A 366 -19.48 -6.16 -0.05
C ALA A 366 -18.48 -5.78 -1.14
N LYS A 367 -18.48 -6.56 -2.22
CA LYS A 367 -17.64 -6.32 -3.39
C LYS A 367 -18.49 -6.23 -4.64
N LYS A 368 -18.07 -5.36 -5.54
CA LYS A 368 -18.60 -5.24 -6.90
C LYS A 368 -17.43 -5.32 -7.86
N ARG A 369 -17.45 -6.28 -8.79
CA ARG A 369 -16.35 -6.51 -9.73
C ARG A 369 -14.98 -6.66 -9.05
N GLY A 370 -14.97 -7.36 -7.89
CA GLY A 370 -13.74 -7.61 -7.12
C GLY A 370 -13.28 -6.45 -6.22
N LEU A 371 -13.72 -5.23 -6.46
CA LEU A 371 -13.43 -4.06 -5.62
C LEU A 371 -14.43 -3.93 -4.48
N PRO A 372 -14.02 -3.40 -3.31
CA PRO A 372 -14.96 -3.00 -2.27
C PRO A 372 -16.01 -2.02 -2.83
N THR A 373 -17.29 -2.22 -2.49
CA THR A 373 -18.36 -1.31 -2.93
C THR A 373 -18.16 0.12 -2.45
N ASP A 374 -17.41 0.29 -1.38
CA ASP A 374 -17.07 1.60 -0.82
C ASP A 374 -16.28 2.48 -1.78
N VAL A 375 -15.47 1.90 -2.67
CA VAL A 375 -14.75 2.66 -3.70
C VAL A 375 -15.73 3.43 -4.59
N PHE A 376 -16.80 2.76 -5.03
CA PHE A 376 -17.82 3.38 -5.88
C PHE A 376 -18.57 4.47 -5.11
N ARG A 377 -18.88 4.24 -3.83
CA ARG A 377 -19.57 5.24 -2.99
C ARG A 377 -18.67 6.45 -2.71
N VAL A 378 -17.37 6.25 -2.46
CA VAL A 378 -16.39 7.34 -2.34
C VAL A 378 -16.36 8.20 -3.60
N ILE A 379 -16.40 7.59 -4.78
CA ILE A 379 -16.48 8.29 -6.07
C ILE A 379 -17.79 9.08 -6.17
N ASP A 380 -18.93 8.48 -5.83
CA ASP A 380 -20.23 9.14 -5.90
C ASP A 380 -20.31 10.35 -4.96
N VAL A 381 -19.81 10.22 -3.72
CA VAL A 381 -19.70 11.34 -2.77
C VAL A 381 -18.85 12.47 -3.34
N ALA A 382 -17.69 12.16 -3.91
CA ALA A 382 -16.84 13.17 -4.53
C ALA A 382 -17.54 13.86 -5.71
N ARG A 383 -18.17 13.09 -6.61
CA ARG A 383 -18.90 13.61 -7.78
C ARG A 383 -20.01 14.58 -7.40
N SER A 384 -20.68 14.36 -6.27
CA SER A 384 -21.74 15.27 -5.82
C SER A 384 -21.24 16.67 -5.47
N MET A 385 -19.93 16.84 -5.30
CA MET A 385 -19.27 18.11 -4.98
C MET A 385 -18.53 18.73 -6.17
N LEU A 386 -18.30 17.96 -7.25
CA LEU A 386 -17.63 18.39 -8.47
C LEU A 386 -18.63 18.92 -9.49
#